data_e977c9723bbb60adec102eff4d0421a3
#
_entry.id   e977c9723bbb60adec102eff4d0421a3
#
_cell.length_a   1.000
_cell.length_b   1.000
_cell.length_c   1.000
_cell.angle_alpha   90.00
_cell.angle_beta   90.00
_cell.angle_gamma   90.00
#
_symmetry.space_group_name_H-M   'P 1'
#
loop_
_entity.id
_entity.type
_entity.pdbx_description
1 polymer ?
#
loop_
_entity_poly.entity_id
_entity_poly.type
_entity_poly.pdbx_seq_one_letter_code
_entity_poly.pdbx_strand_id
1 'polypeptide(L)'
;MDVSVIIPVRDCRDYLDRSLTSALVQRVKKEIVVVDDGSTDGSAELLELYAHYHRGVVRVVRKEHPIGAGGPRNTGLEHARGRYVFFCDADDYLGPEALERMVAMADKNAADIVLGKIVGHGRRAPVSMFLHSTDRVDLGDSAVYNSLSCFKLYRREMLDRHGIRFAEGQLIGEDIVFSVHAYCHAEIISVVADYDCYHLVARPDGSSIMQQPASRDPLGWLAMIGKPIELMTAHIGPGPLRDHLLRRHFRLDIFAQLGAPFLAADDMRRKEIAHEVAVLCDRWLTPGVTDRLTTTDRQRLAALDDIDRLVRLAGIEAAVVCRRLTGLRWESDRLVVEGEAALDGQHAAGGVALVLRSRQEQGGELVLPADPVGDSGFIASVDPGELSSGVWDFYVAVECEGVIRLGRLGADRDGGITRPAPRLVGSAVALPYFTRTNGNLSVDVGGHVLTVPGSARLTRTRWTLGHRLLLDGEITVGGGGIPEAGAVKQLVWRERHSGRERVEPVVALPGGVFVAKPAIGRFAPGTWDAYLELELGGPPARFRIEVDAGTVAEPRSWWRGPVRSSVRPYATAGKGRLSTVVRKITPRALVRRLIRRG
;
A
#
# COMPACT_ATOMS: atom_id res chain seq x y z
N MET A 1 -4.95 2.44 -34.17
CA MET A 1 -4.19 1.52 -33.28
C MET A 1 -3.77 2.31 -32.06
N ASP A 2 -4.20 1.88 -30.87
CA ASP A 2 -3.87 2.62 -29.66
C ASP A 2 -2.52 2.17 -29.10
N VAL A 3 -2.29 0.87 -28.95
CA VAL A 3 -1.08 0.34 -28.34
C VAL A 3 -0.43 -0.74 -29.20
N SER A 4 0.89 -0.68 -29.35
CA SER A 4 1.74 -1.79 -29.74
C SER A 4 2.37 -2.40 -28.49
N VAL A 5 1.99 -3.64 -28.15
CA VAL A 5 2.65 -4.40 -27.09
C VAL A 5 3.83 -5.14 -27.71
N ILE A 6 5.03 -4.87 -27.23
CA ILE A 6 6.28 -5.48 -27.72
C ILE A 6 6.73 -6.51 -26.72
N ILE A 7 6.89 -7.76 -27.15
CA ILE A 7 7.29 -8.91 -26.34
C ILE A 7 8.58 -9.51 -26.91
N PRO A 8 9.75 -9.25 -26.30
CA PRO A 8 10.99 -9.95 -26.63
C PRO A 8 10.91 -11.39 -26.09
N VAL A 9 11.25 -12.36 -26.91
CA VAL A 9 11.20 -13.79 -26.56
C VAL A 9 12.56 -14.43 -26.84
N ARG A 10 13.05 -15.18 -25.86
CA ARG A 10 14.15 -16.12 -26.02
C ARG A 10 14.04 -17.22 -24.98
N ASP A 11 13.88 -18.45 -25.45
CA ASP A 11 13.79 -19.66 -24.61
C ASP A 11 12.82 -19.47 -23.41
N CYS A 12 11.55 -19.14 -23.71
CA CYS A 12 10.50 -18.83 -22.72
C CYS A 12 9.23 -19.68 -22.90
N ARG A 13 9.34 -20.87 -23.50
CA ARG A 13 8.19 -21.71 -23.89
C ARG A 13 7.16 -21.89 -22.76
N ASP A 14 7.61 -22.13 -21.54
CA ASP A 14 6.74 -22.45 -20.41
C ASP A 14 5.99 -21.23 -19.83
N TYR A 15 6.45 -20.01 -20.13
CA TYR A 15 5.88 -18.78 -19.60
C TYR A 15 5.04 -18.01 -20.64
N LEU A 16 5.30 -18.27 -21.91
CA LEU A 16 4.85 -17.48 -23.05
C LEU A 16 3.33 -17.43 -23.20
N ASP A 17 2.61 -18.53 -22.93
CA ASP A 17 1.14 -18.60 -22.99
C ASP A 17 0.47 -17.56 -22.08
N ARG A 18 1.00 -17.40 -20.86
CA ARG A 18 0.44 -16.43 -19.90
C ARG A 18 0.68 -15.00 -20.36
N SER A 19 1.89 -14.67 -20.79
CA SER A 19 2.25 -13.35 -21.30
C SER A 19 1.39 -12.95 -22.49
N LEU A 20 1.34 -13.80 -23.52
CA LEU A 20 0.56 -13.57 -24.74
C LEU A 20 -0.94 -13.46 -24.46
N THR A 21 -1.50 -14.37 -23.66
CA THR A 21 -2.92 -14.32 -23.29
C THR A 21 -3.26 -13.04 -22.54
N SER A 22 -2.39 -12.60 -21.61
CA SER A 22 -2.60 -11.36 -20.87
C SER A 22 -2.63 -10.12 -21.77
N ALA A 23 -1.82 -10.10 -22.82
CA ALA A 23 -1.82 -9.03 -23.82
C ALA A 23 -3.05 -9.13 -24.76
N LEU A 24 -3.48 -10.34 -25.13
CA LEU A 24 -4.63 -10.57 -25.99
C LEU A 24 -5.96 -10.13 -25.36
N VAL A 25 -6.14 -10.31 -24.05
CA VAL A 25 -7.40 -9.97 -23.36
C VAL A 25 -7.60 -8.48 -23.10
N GLN A 26 -6.57 -7.64 -23.30
CA GLN A 26 -6.68 -6.19 -23.12
C GLN A 26 -7.79 -5.57 -24.01
N ARG A 27 -8.58 -4.63 -23.50
CA ARG A 27 -9.76 -4.07 -24.19
C ARG A 27 -9.49 -2.81 -25.01
N VAL A 28 -8.25 -2.60 -25.46
CA VAL A 28 -7.85 -1.49 -26.34
C VAL A 28 -7.59 -1.98 -27.76
N LYS A 29 -7.62 -1.08 -28.76
CA LYS A 29 -7.18 -1.40 -30.12
C LYS A 29 -5.67 -1.62 -30.10
N LYS A 30 -5.24 -2.85 -30.18
CA LYS A 30 -3.84 -3.22 -30.02
C LYS A 30 -3.32 -4.11 -31.14
N GLU A 31 -2.03 -4.10 -31.30
CA GLU A 31 -1.23 -5.15 -31.92
C GLU A 31 -0.22 -5.69 -30.91
N ILE A 32 0.19 -6.91 -31.09
CA ILE A 32 1.21 -7.57 -30.28
C ILE A 32 2.35 -7.93 -31.23
N VAL A 33 3.49 -7.26 -31.06
CA VAL A 33 4.69 -7.52 -31.84
C VAL A 33 5.61 -8.39 -31.00
N VAL A 34 5.68 -9.66 -31.34
CA VAL A 34 6.56 -10.61 -30.66
C VAL A 34 7.83 -10.76 -31.47
N VAL A 35 8.97 -10.58 -30.83
CA VAL A 35 10.27 -10.72 -31.47
C VAL A 35 11.01 -11.90 -30.85
N ASP A 36 11.12 -12.98 -31.63
CA ASP A 36 11.87 -14.18 -31.25
C ASP A 36 13.36 -13.98 -31.58
N ASP A 37 14.19 -13.96 -30.54
CA ASP A 37 15.64 -13.74 -30.60
C ASP A 37 16.41 -15.07 -30.71
N GLY A 38 15.95 -15.97 -31.58
CA GLY A 38 16.60 -17.25 -31.85
C GLY A 38 16.33 -18.30 -30.77
N SER A 39 15.07 -18.50 -30.39
CA SER A 39 14.68 -19.53 -29.43
C SER A 39 14.86 -20.94 -29.99
N THR A 40 15.21 -21.89 -29.11
CA THR A 40 15.47 -23.31 -29.43
C THR A 40 14.63 -24.28 -28.58
N ASP A 41 13.78 -23.80 -27.71
CA ASP A 41 13.00 -24.53 -26.70
C ASP A 41 11.56 -24.86 -27.11
N GLY A 42 11.17 -24.60 -28.38
CA GLY A 42 9.79 -24.73 -28.87
C GLY A 42 8.96 -23.43 -28.72
N SER A 43 9.57 -22.31 -28.28
CA SER A 43 8.90 -21.00 -28.24
C SER A 43 8.47 -20.58 -29.64
N ALA A 44 9.30 -20.78 -30.65
CA ALA A 44 9.04 -20.36 -32.03
C ALA A 44 7.79 -21.03 -32.62
N GLU A 45 7.62 -22.31 -32.42
CA GLU A 45 6.46 -23.11 -32.89
C GLU A 45 5.18 -22.62 -32.21
N LEU A 46 5.24 -22.30 -30.92
CA LEU A 46 4.11 -21.73 -30.19
C LEU A 46 3.74 -20.36 -30.75
N LEU A 47 4.72 -19.51 -31.03
CA LEU A 47 4.49 -18.18 -31.61
C LEU A 47 3.82 -18.23 -32.96
N GLU A 48 4.19 -19.21 -33.82
CA GLU A 48 3.54 -19.45 -35.12
C GLU A 48 2.05 -19.80 -34.94
N LEU A 49 1.70 -20.63 -33.94
CA LEU A 49 0.31 -20.91 -33.60
C LEU A 49 -0.45 -19.66 -33.20
N TYR A 50 0.11 -18.83 -32.29
CA TYR A 50 -0.51 -17.59 -31.89
C TYR A 50 -0.71 -16.61 -33.06
N ALA A 51 0.28 -16.47 -33.94
CA ALA A 51 0.16 -15.64 -35.15
C ALA A 51 -0.91 -16.16 -36.12
N HIS A 52 -1.04 -17.50 -36.23
CA HIS A 52 -2.06 -18.14 -37.07
C HIS A 52 -3.47 -17.89 -36.53
N TYR A 53 -3.71 -18.12 -35.21
CA TYR A 53 -5.05 -18.01 -34.63
C TYR A 53 -5.46 -16.55 -34.36
N HIS A 54 -4.51 -15.62 -34.18
CA HIS A 54 -4.77 -14.21 -33.89
C HIS A 54 -4.28 -13.29 -35.01
N ARG A 55 -4.56 -13.66 -36.26
CA ARG A 55 -4.19 -12.90 -37.47
C ARG A 55 -4.66 -11.46 -37.37
N GLY A 56 -3.77 -10.51 -37.67
CA GLY A 56 -4.06 -9.08 -37.62
C GLY A 56 -3.87 -8.45 -36.23
N VAL A 57 -3.73 -9.26 -35.18
CA VAL A 57 -3.42 -8.79 -33.83
C VAL A 57 -2.00 -9.17 -33.42
N VAL A 58 -1.61 -10.43 -33.61
CA VAL A 58 -0.25 -10.93 -33.28
C VAL A 58 0.61 -10.96 -34.55
N ARG A 59 1.76 -10.33 -34.45
CA ARG A 59 2.82 -10.34 -35.45
C ARG A 59 4.08 -10.92 -34.83
N VAL A 60 4.65 -11.94 -35.45
CA VAL A 60 5.92 -12.56 -35.03
C VAL A 60 7.02 -12.11 -35.99
N VAL A 61 8.15 -11.69 -35.43
CA VAL A 61 9.39 -11.36 -36.14
C VAL A 61 10.47 -12.29 -35.58
N ARG A 62 11.14 -13.05 -36.43
CA ARG A 62 12.24 -13.96 -36.04
C ARG A 62 13.59 -13.34 -36.37
N LYS A 63 14.53 -13.52 -35.46
CA LYS A 63 15.96 -13.22 -35.67
C LYS A 63 16.76 -14.51 -35.68
N GLU A 64 17.72 -14.58 -36.57
CA GLU A 64 18.57 -15.80 -36.67
C GLU A 64 19.68 -15.82 -35.62
N HIS A 65 20.13 -14.62 -35.18
CA HIS A 65 21.21 -14.49 -34.19
C HIS A 65 20.78 -13.63 -33.02
N PRO A 66 21.00 -14.15 -31.80
CA PRO A 66 20.68 -13.40 -30.57
C PRO A 66 21.55 -12.13 -30.43
N ILE A 67 20.90 -11.01 -30.09
CA ILE A 67 21.58 -9.73 -29.86
C ILE A 67 21.31 -9.13 -28.48
N GLY A 68 20.76 -9.94 -27.57
CA GLY A 68 20.37 -9.54 -26.21
C GLY A 68 19.02 -8.83 -26.19
N ALA A 69 18.51 -8.53 -24.98
CA ALA A 69 17.13 -8.03 -24.80
C ALA A 69 16.84 -6.68 -25.47
N GLY A 70 17.83 -5.83 -25.66
CA GLY A 70 17.68 -4.51 -26.30
C GLY A 70 17.33 -4.62 -27.79
N GLY A 71 17.98 -5.50 -28.51
CA GLY A 71 17.77 -5.67 -29.96
C GLY A 71 16.36 -6.08 -30.35
N PRO A 72 15.79 -7.14 -29.76
CA PRO A 72 14.40 -7.53 -30.00
C PRO A 72 13.40 -6.40 -29.68
N ARG A 73 13.62 -5.63 -28.61
CA ARG A 73 12.76 -4.49 -28.28
C ARG A 73 12.86 -3.37 -29.33
N ASN A 74 14.07 -3.08 -29.85
CA ASN A 74 14.25 -2.12 -30.96
C ASN A 74 13.56 -2.61 -32.24
N THR A 75 13.73 -3.89 -32.60
CA THR A 75 13.03 -4.50 -33.74
C THR A 75 11.50 -4.40 -33.57
N GLY A 76 11.00 -4.62 -32.34
CA GLY A 76 9.59 -4.43 -32.03
C GLY A 76 9.13 -2.98 -32.23
N LEU A 77 9.96 -1.99 -31.85
CA LEU A 77 9.69 -0.55 -32.07
C LEU A 77 9.60 -0.19 -33.55
N GLU A 78 10.48 -0.74 -34.40
CA GLU A 78 10.45 -0.53 -35.88
C GLU A 78 9.14 -1.02 -36.50
N HIS A 79 8.54 -2.05 -35.91
CA HIS A 79 7.30 -2.66 -36.39
C HIS A 79 6.03 -2.10 -35.72
N ALA A 80 6.19 -1.28 -34.68
CA ALA A 80 5.09 -0.69 -33.88
C ALA A 80 4.31 0.35 -34.69
N ARG A 81 2.97 0.26 -34.64
CA ARG A 81 2.03 1.17 -35.33
C ARG A 81 1.11 1.91 -34.35
N GLY A 82 1.12 1.51 -33.08
CA GLY A 82 0.31 2.13 -32.03
C GLY A 82 0.70 3.57 -31.75
N ARG A 83 -0.25 4.37 -31.30
CA ARG A 83 0.06 5.71 -30.75
C ARG A 83 0.98 5.61 -29.54
N TYR A 84 0.80 4.55 -28.78
CA TYR A 84 1.60 4.21 -27.62
C TYR A 84 2.29 2.85 -27.81
N VAL A 85 3.37 2.67 -27.07
CA VAL A 85 4.13 1.41 -27.01
C VAL A 85 4.19 0.95 -25.56
N PHE A 86 4.03 -0.35 -25.33
CA PHE A 86 4.22 -0.99 -24.04
C PHE A 86 5.17 -2.19 -24.22
N PHE A 87 6.19 -2.30 -23.37
CA PHE A 87 7.08 -3.46 -23.33
C PHE A 87 6.63 -4.44 -22.26
N CYS A 88 6.51 -5.71 -22.62
CA CYS A 88 6.14 -6.79 -21.72
C CYS A 88 7.12 -7.94 -21.89
N ASP A 89 7.76 -8.38 -20.81
CA ASP A 89 8.65 -9.54 -20.88
C ASP A 89 7.85 -10.85 -21.03
N ALA A 90 8.45 -11.83 -21.67
CA ALA A 90 7.78 -13.08 -22.02
C ALA A 90 7.44 -13.97 -20.81
N ASP A 91 8.06 -13.75 -19.65
CA ASP A 91 7.81 -14.45 -18.38
C ASP A 91 6.89 -13.69 -17.41
N ASP A 92 6.54 -12.45 -17.75
CA ASP A 92 5.65 -11.57 -16.98
C ASP A 92 4.23 -11.51 -17.61
N TYR A 93 3.32 -10.73 -17.00
CA TYR A 93 1.98 -10.57 -17.55
C TYR A 93 1.31 -9.25 -17.13
N LEU A 94 0.32 -8.84 -17.92
CA LEU A 94 -0.51 -7.65 -17.70
C LEU A 94 -1.76 -7.99 -16.88
N GLY A 95 -2.16 -7.08 -15.99
CA GLY A 95 -3.51 -7.12 -15.41
C GLY A 95 -4.58 -6.92 -16.49
N PRO A 96 -5.77 -7.53 -16.38
CA PRO A 96 -6.80 -7.53 -17.44
C PRO A 96 -7.24 -6.14 -17.96
N GLU A 97 -7.18 -5.09 -17.13
CA GLU A 97 -7.57 -3.72 -17.47
C GLU A 97 -6.35 -2.77 -17.60
N ALA A 98 -5.13 -3.30 -17.60
CA ALA A 98 -3.91 -2.50 -17.50
C ALA A 98 -3.79 -1.47 -18.62
N LEU A 99 -3.83 -1.90 -19.87
CA LEU A 99 -3.66 -1.00 -21.01
C LEU A 99 -4.86 -0.05 -21.19
N GLU A 100 -6.08 -0.47 -20.86
CA GLU A 100 -7.26 0.40 -20.88
C GLU A 100 -7.08 1.59 -19.93
N ARG A 101 -6.66 1.32 -18.69
CA ARG A 101 -6.43 2.36 -17.66
C ARG A 101 -5.27 3.27 -18.02
N MET A 102 -4.16 2.69 -18.48
CA MET A 102 -2.97 3.47 -18.83
C MET A 102 -3.20 4.34 -20.07
N VAL A 103 -3.91 3.84 -21.09
CA VAL A 103 -4.27 4.63 -22.28
C VAL A 103 -5.25 5.74 -21.92
N ALA A 104 -6.26 5.44 -21.10
CA ALA A 104 -7.20 6.47 -20.63
C ALA A 104 -6.47 7.59 -19.85
N MET A 105 -5.51 7.24 -19.00
CA MET A 105 -4.67 8.20 -18.28
C MET A 105 -3.79 9.02 -19.25
N ALA A 106 -3.18 8.36 -20.25
CA ALA A 106 -2.35 9.01 -21.25
C ALA A 106 -3.15 9.99 -22.13
N ASP A 107 -4.34 9.56 -22.57
CA ASP A 107 -5.21 10.38 -23.42
C ASP A 107 -5.79 11.57 -22.63
N LYS A 108 -6.22 11.36 -21.37
CA LYS A 108 -6.73 12.42 -20.49
C LYS A 108 -5.71 13.54 -20.28
N ASN A 109 -4.46 13.20 -20.08
CA ASN A 109 -3.42 14.14 -19.65
C ASN A 109 -2.44 14.52 -20.79
N ALA A 110 -2.60 13.95 -21.98
CA ALA A 110 -1.62 14.02 -23.08
C ALA A 110 -0.22 13.52 -22.65
N ALA A 111 -0.16 12.51 -21.77
CA ALA A 111 1.08 12.05 -21.17
C ALA A 111 2.01 11.37 -22.19
N ASP A 112 3.31 11.58 -22.02
CA ASP A 112 4.37 10.93 -22.81
C ASP A 112 4.76 9.59 -22.20
N ILE A 113 4.70 9.50 -20.86
CA ILE A 113 4.97 8.27 -20.12
C ILE A 113 3.86 8.06 -19.10
N VAL A 114 3.33 6.83 -19.05
CA VAL A 114 2.44 6.41 -17.96
C VAL A 114 3.03 5.20 -17.25
N LEU A 115 3.25 5.34 -15.94
CA LEU A 115 3.65 4.25 -15.08
C LEU A 115 2.38 3.53 -14.59
N GLY A 116 2.28 2.23 -14.84
CA GLY A 116 1.28 1.37 -14.22
C GLY A 116 1.86 0.65 -13.02
N LYS A 117 1.07 0.48 -11.95
CA LYS A 117 1.50 -0.19 -10.73
C LYS A 117 2.02 -1.60 -11.04
N ILE A 118 3.21 -1.88 -10.50
CA ILE A 118 3.92 -3.15 -10.67
C ILE A 118 3.81 -3.97 -9.38
N VAL A 119 3.46 -5.25 -9.51
CA VAL A 119 3.37 -6.22 -8.41
C VAL A 119 4.36 -7.35 -8.63
N GLY A 120 5.10 -7.73 -7.59
CA GLY A 120 6.08 -8.82 -7.66
C GLY A 120 5.53 -10.15 -7.13
N HIS A 121 5.75 -11.23 -7.87
CA HIS A 121 5.44 -12.61 -7.49
C HIS A 121 6.74 -13.40 -7.35
N GLY A 122 7.12 -13.69 -6.10
CA GLY A 122 8.40 -14.33 -5.79
C GLY A 122 9.63 -13.41 -5.96
N ARG A 123 9.42 -12.13 -6.33
CA ARG A 123 10.46 -11.08 -6.42
C ARG A 123 9.92 -9.74 -5.96
N ARG A 124 10.81 -8.83 -5.59
CA ARG A 124 10.43 -7.48 -5.16
C ARG A 124 10.04 -6.62 -6.37
N ALA A 125 9.00 -5.80 -6.20
CA ALA A 125 8.60 -4.75 -7.12
C ALA A 125 8.84 -3.37 -6.49
N PRO A 126 9.05 -2.32 -7.30
CA PRO A 126 9.14 -0.95 -6.79
C PRO A 126 7.76 -0.50 -6.27
N VAL A 127 7.73 0.25 -5.17
CA VAL A 127 6.48 0.71 -4.53
C VAL A 127 6.40 2.22 -4.35
N SER A 128 7.53 2.91 -4.22
CA SER A 128 7.56 4.32 -3.81
C SER A 128 6.87 5.29 -4.78
N MET A 129 6.75 4.96 -6.07
CA MET A 129 6.07 5.76 -7.08
C MET A 129 4.59 5.41 -7.23
N PHE A 130 4.11 4.34 -6.59
CA PHE A 130 2.74 3.82 -6.73
C PHE A 130 1.90 4.02 -5.47
N LEU A 131 2.13 5.08 -4.71
CA LEU A 131 1.35 5.39 -3.51
C LEU A 131 -0.07 5.86 -3.87
N HIS A 132 -0.21 6.68 -4.91
CA HIS A 132 -1.51 7.13 -5.42
C HIS A 132 -1.43 7.39 -6.93
N SER A 133 -2.57 7.29 -7.61
CA SER A 133 -2.69 7.65 -9.02
C SER A 133 -2.54 9.16 -9.18
N THR A 134 -1.72 9.60 -10.13
CA THR A 134 -1.38 11.01 -10.32
C THR A 134 -1.45 11.38 -11.80
N ASP A 135 -2.22 12.40 -12.10
CA ASP A 135 -2.45 12.87 -13.46
C ASP A 135 -1.17 13.46 -14.08
N ARG A 136 -0.40 14.23 -13.32
CA ARG A 136 0.83 14.86 -13.76
C ARG A 136 1.85 14.86 -12.62
N VAL A 137 2.98 14.24 -12.85
CA VAL A 137 4.05 14.07 -11.85
C VAL A 137 5.24 14.94 -12.26
N ASP A 138 5.77 15.69 -11.30
CA ASP A 138 7.05 16.38 -11.45
C ASP A 138 8.21 15.40 -11.25
N LEU A 139 9.12 15.33 -12.20
CA LEU A 139 10.28 14.44 -12.14
C LEU A 139 11.23 14.79 -10.99
N GLY A 140 11.32 16.06 -10.61
CA GLY A 140 12.22 16.58 -9.59
C GLY A 140 11.69 16.44 -8.15
N ASP A 141 10.38 16.21 -8.00
CA ASP A 141 9.72 16.16 -6.68
C ASP A 141 8.94 14.84 -6.47
N SER A 142 9.33 13.79 -7.15
CA SER A 142 8.65 12.50 -7.07
C SER A 142 9.59 11.31 -7.06
N ALA A 143 9.02 10.13 -6.79
CA ALA A 143 9.76 8.87 -6.80
C ALA A 143 9.75 8.16 -8.17
N VAL A 144 9.15 8.72 -9.22
CA VAL A 144 8.97 8.01 -10.50
C VAL A 144 10.30 7.59 -11.14
N TYR A 145 11.35 8.41 -10.98
CA TYR A 145 12.70 8.08 -11.46
C TYR A 145 13.34 6.89 -10.73
N ASN A 146 12.80 6.42 -9.60
CA ASN A 146 13.25 5.18 -8.97
C ASN A 146 12.88 3.93 -9.80
N SER A 147 11.94 4.05 -10.75
CA SER A 147 11.57 2.99 -11.68
C SER A 147 12.25 3.20 -13.03
N LEU A 148 13.36 2.53 -13.27
CA LEU A 148 14.11 2.57 -14.54
C LEU A 148 13.90 1.33 -15.42
N SER A 149 12.97 0.44 -15.08
CA SER A 149 12.51 -0.63 -15.97
C SER A 149 11.71 -0.06 -17.14
N CYS A 150 11.66 -0.76 -18.26
CA CYS A 150 10.91 -0.31 -19.45
C CYS A 150 9.41 -0.61 -19.41
N PHE A 151 8.87 -1.23 -18.35
CA PHE A 151 7.47 -1.66 -18.23
C PHE A 151 6.52 -0.48 -17.98
N LYS A 152 6.42 0.41 -18.96
CA LYS A 152 5.59 1.63 -18.94
C LYS A 152 4.91 1.81 -20.30
N LEU A 153 3.86 2.60 -20.33
CA LEU A 153 3.28 3.04 -21.59
C LEU A 153 4.01 4.30 -22.05
N TYR A 154 4.55 4.27 -23.27
CA TYR A 154 5.29 5.39 -23.86
C TYR A 154 4.54 5.92 -25.08
N ARG A 155 4.48 7.23 -25.25
CA ARG A 155 4.04 7.85 -26.50
C ARG A 155 5.07 7.55 -27.59
N ARG A 156 4.68 6.80 -28.64
CA ARG A 156 5.60 6.40 -29.70
C ARG A 156 6.23 7.59 -30.43
N GLU A 157 5.44 8.64 -30.68
CA GLU A 157 5.94 9.86 -31.31
C GLU A 157 7.11 10.51 -30.54
N MET A 158 7.06 10.51 -29.21
CA MET A 158 8.16 11.02 -28.37
C MET A 158 9.40 10.15 -28.52
N LEU A 159 9.26 8.81 -28.53
CA LEU A 159 10.38 7.89 -28.74
C LEU A 159 11.03 8.09 -30.12
N ASP A 160 10.22 8.25 -31.16
CA ASP A 160 10.70 8.42 -32.54
C ASP A 160 11.34 9.80 -32.75
N ARG A 161 10.72 10.88 -32.22
CA ARG A 161 11.22 12.27 -32.33
C ARG A 161 12.60 12.43 -31.72
N HIS A 162 12.86 11.77 -30.61
CA HIS A 162 14.13 11.90 -29.88
C HIS A 162 15.09 10.74 -30.12
N GLY A 163 14.74 9.81 -31.03
CA GLY A 163 15.60 8.67 -31.36
C GLY A 163 15.85 7.73 -30.16
N ILE A 164 14.87 7.61 -29.24
CA ILE A 164 15.03 6.81 -28.02
C ILE A 164 14.96 5.32 -28.37
N ARG A 165 16.07 4.62 -28.17
CA ARG A 165 16.24 3.19 -28.50
C ARG A 165 17.00 2.50 -27.37
N PHE A 166 16.82 1.19 -27.26
CA PHE A 166 17.60 0.36 -26.34
C PHE A 166 19.05 0.25 -26.81
N ALA A 167 19.97 0.19 -25.86
CA ALA A 167 21.34 -0.17 -26.16
C ALA A 167 21.43 -1.65 -26.54
N GLU A 168 22.06 -1.96 -27.67
CA GLU A 168 22.25 -3.32 -28.17
C GLU A 168 23.59 -3.89 -27.69
N GLY A 169 23.67 -5.22 -27.60
CA GLY A 169 24.87 -5.94 -27.18
C GLY A 169 25.21 -5.81 -25.69
N GLN A 170 24.31 -5.26 -24.88
CA GLN A 170 24.46 -5.23 -23.42
C GLN A 170 23.74 -6.43 -22.78
N LEU A 171 24.37 -7.03 -21.77
CA LEU A 171 23.77 -8.13 -21.00
C LEU A 171 22.70 -7.61 -20.03
N ILE A 172 22.93 -6.44 -19.42
CA ILE A 172 22.07 -5.79 -18.43
C ILE A 172 22.07 -4.27 -18.62
N GLY A 173 20.99 -3.62 -18.15
CA GLY A 173 20.91 -2.16 -18.05
C GLY A 173 20.48 -1.43 -19.32
N GLU A 174 20.13 -2.16 -20.39
CA GLU A 174 19.55 -1.59 -21.61
C GLU A 174 18.23 -0.85 -21.34
N ASP A 175 17.44 -1.36 -20.40
CA ASP A 175 16.19 -0.78 -19.94
C ASP A 175 16.40 0.48 -19.10
N ILE A 176 17.49 0.53 -18.31
CA ILE A 176 17.89 1.71 -17.52
C ILE A 176 18.25 2.85 -18.47
N VAL A 177 19.11 2.60 -19.45
CA VAL A 177 19.53 3.62 -20.46
C VAL A 177 18.30 4.13 -21.22
N PHE A 178 17.45 3.23 -21.70
CA PHE A 178 16.21 3.58 -22.41
C PHE A 178 15.27 4.44 -21.55
N SER A 179 15.01 4.00 -20.31
CA SER A 179 14.09 4.72 -19.42
C SER A 179 14.63 6.09 -19.02
N VAL A 180 15.92 6.20 -18.73
CA VAL A 180 16.58 7.49 -18.45
C VAL A 180 16.43 8.44 -19.63
N HIS A 181 16.72 7.96 -20.87
CA HIS A 181 16.56 8.76 -22.08
C HIS A 181 15.11 9.23 -22.26
N ALA A 182 14.15 8.33 -22.05
CA ALA A 182 12.74 8.68 -22.12
C ALA A 182 12.32 9.73 -21.07
N TYR A 183 12.78 9.59 -19.82
CA TYR A 183 12.50 10.58 -18.77
C TYR A 183 13.12 11.96 -19.07
N CYS A 184 14.29 12.01 -19.72
CA CYS A 184 14.92 13.28 -20.09
C CYS A 184 14.11 14.09 -21.14
N HIS A 185 13.24 13.42 -21.90
CA HIS A 185 12.46 14.04 -22.98
C HIS A 185 10.95 14.06 -22.74
N ALA A 186 10.46 13.42 -21.68
CA ALA A 186 9.04 13.42 -21.35
C ALA A 186 8.61 14.78 -20.77
N GLU A 187 7.59 15.40 -21.36
CA GLU A 187 6.98 16.63 -20.86
C GLU A 187 5.93 16.33 -19.78
N ILE A 188 5.19 15.23 -19.96
CA ILE A 188 4.13 14.83 -19.03
C ILE A 188 4.28 13.35 -18.67
N ILE A 189 4.40 13.10 -17.37
CA ILE A 189 4.46 11.77 -16.77
C ILE A 189 3.24 11.60 -15.90
N SER A 190 2.54 10.46 -16.03
CA SER A 190 1.38 10.10 -15.20
C SER A 190 1.59 8.76 -14.50
N VAL A 191 0.83 8.51 -13.43
CA VAL A 191 0.90 7.27 -12.65
C VAL A 191 -0.50 6.68 -12.44
N VAL A 192 -0.66 5.38 -12.72
CA VAL A 192 -1.82 4.56 -12.37
C VAL A 192 -1.41 3.64 -11.22
N ALA A 193 -1.87 3.94 -10.01
CA ALA A 193 -1.49 3.22 -8.79
C ALA A 193 -2.65 2.40 -8.16
N ASP A 194 -3.88 2.68 -8.53
CA ASP A 194 -5.10 2.06 -8.00
C ASP A 194 -5.45 0.70 -8.62
N TYR A 195 -4.59 0.22 -9.55
CA TYR A 195 -4.78 -1.05 -10.23
C TYR A 195 -3.44 -1.74 -10.49
N ASP A 196 -3.37 -3.06 -10.27
CA ASP A 196 -2.17 -3.86 -10.52
C ASP A 196 -2.01 -4.08 -12.03
N CYS A 197 -1.23 -3.20 -12.68
CA CYS A 197 -1.10 -3.17 -14.14
C CYS A 197 -0.11 -4.20 -14.68
N TYR A 198 1.00 -4.42 -13.98
CA TYR A 198 2.07 -5.30 -14.44
C TYR A 198 2.53 -6.25 -13.33
N HIS A 199 2.66 -7.52 -13.66
CA HIS A 199 3.00 -8.59 -12.73
C HIS A 199 4.38 -9.16 -13.07
N LEU A 200 5.38 -8.81 -12.25
CA LEU A 200 6.74 -9.33 -12.31
C LEU A 200 6.80 -10.72 -11.66
N VAL A 201 7.24 -11.72 -12.39
CA VAL A 201 7.27 -13.11 -11.90
C VAL A 201 8.70 -13.62 -11.80
N ALA A 202 9.05 -14.20 -10.65
CA ALA A 202 10.31 -14.93 -10.53
C ALA A 202 10.19 -16.28 -11.25
N ARG A 203 11.19 -16.64 -12.07
CA ARG A 203 11.27 -17.99 -12.64
C ARG A 203 11.68 -18.97 -11.55
N PRO A 204 10.91 -20.05 -11.32
CA PRO A 204 11.21 -21.03 -10.28
C PRO A 204 12.55 -21.76 -10.48
N ASP A 205 12.97 -21.93 -11.73
CA ASP A 205 14.21 -22.58 -12.14
C ASP A 205 15.46 -21.69 -12.03
N GLY A 206 15.29 -20.38 -11.69
CA GLY A 206 16.40 -19.44 -11.60
C GLY A 206 17.01 -19.02 -12.94
N SER A 207 16.38 -19.36 -14.07
CA SER A 207 16.91 -19.10 -15.42
C SER A 207 16.82 -17.63 -15.87
N SER A 208 16.14 -16.75 -15.10
CA SER A 208 16.06 -15.33 -15.41
C SER A 208 17.45 -14.69 -15.43
N ILE A 209 17.72 -13.80 -16.40
CA ILE A 209 19.00 -13.07 -16.53
C ILE A 209 19.40 -12.41 -15.20
N MET A 210 18.46 -11.75 -14.51
CA MET A 210 18.72 -11.09 -13.23
C MET A 210 18.99 -12.06 -12.06
N GLN A 211 18.74 -13.36 -12.22
CA GLN A 211 19.06 -14.38 -11.22
C GLN A 211 20.45 -14.99 -11.44
N GLN A 212 21.07 -14.77 -12.62
CA GLN A 212 22.38 -15.29 -12.95
C GLN A 212 23.52 -14.53 -12.24
N PRO A 213 24.62 -15.20 -11.86
CA PRO A 213 25.77 -14.57 -11.18
C PRO A 213 26.40 -13.42 -11.98
N ALA A 214 26.50 -13.56 -13.31
CA ALA A 214 27.09 -12.53 -14.17
C ALA A 214 26.34 -11.19 -14.14
N SER A 215 25.02 -11.22 -13.94
CA SER A 215 24.19 -10.01 -13.82
C SER A 215 24.29 -9.33 -12.47
N ARG A 216 24.95 -9.98 -11.49
CA ARG A 216 25.15 -9.48 -10.13
C ARG A 216 26.60 -9.07 -9.87
N ASP A 217 27.46 -9.07 -10.90
CA ASP A 217 28.84 -8.61 -10.75
C ASP A 217 28.88 -7.11 -10.44
N PRO A 218 29.44 -6.71 -9.26
CA PRO A 218 29.47 -5.31 -8.85
C PRO A 218 30.22 -4.39 -9.82
N LEU A 219 31.36 -4.83 -10.35
CA LEU A 219 32.16 -4.01 -11.26
C LEU A 219 31.49 -3.86 -12.63
N GLY A 220 30.89 -4.95 -13.14
CA GLY A 220 30.07 -4.88 -14.36
C GLY A 220 28.89 -3.92 -14.20
N TRP A 221 28.26 -3.92 -13.02
CA TRP A 221 27.19 -2.97 -12.69
C TRP A 221 27.68 -1.52 -12.63
N LEU A 222 28.79 -1.24 -11.93
CA LEU A 222 29.38 0.10 -11.81
C LEU A 222 29.82 0.64 -13.18
N ALA A 223 30.41 -0.19 -14.01
CA ALA A 223 30.79 0.18 -15.38
C ALA A 223 29.54 0.50 -16.24
N MET A 224 28.48 -0.30 -16.09
CA MET A 224 27.23 -0.08 -16.83
C MET A 224 26.54 1.21 -16.43
N ILE A 225 26.42 1.51 -15.11
CA ILE A 225 25.63 2.64 -14.60
C ILE A 225 26.19 4.00 -14.96
N GLY A 226 27.47 4.07 -15.30
CA GLY A 226 28.10 5.27 -15.84
C GLY A 226 27.42 5.82 -17.07
N LYS A 227 26.95 4.96 -17.98
CA LYS A 227 26.31 5.35 -19.24
C LYS A 227 24.99 6.11 -19.05
N PRO A 228 23.99 5.59 -18.30
CA PRO A 228 22.75 6.34 -18.07
C PRO A 228 22.97 7.64 -17.28
N ILE A 229 23.95 7.70 -16.37
CA ILE A 229 24.30 8.94 -15.67
C ILE A 229 24.89 9.97 -16.66
N GLU A 230 25.79 9.55 -17.53
CA GLU A 230 26.37 10.42 -18.56
C GLU A 230 25.28 10.95 -19.50
N LEU A 231 24.39 10.06 -19.98
CA LEU A 231 23.24 10.44 -20.79
C LEU A 231 22.34 11.45 -20.08
N MET A 232 21.96 11.19 -18.85
CA MET A 232 21.10 12.08 -18.04
C MET A 232 21.77 13.44 -17.84
N THR A 233 23.06 13.47 -17.50
CA THR A 233 23.79 14.71 -17.25
C THR A 233 24.07 15.53 -18.52
N ALA A 234 24.05 14.91 -19.70
CA ALA A 234 24.11 15.60 -20.97
C ALA A 234 22.80 16.35 -21.31
N HIS A 235 21.65 15.85 -20.84
CA HIS A 235 20.34 16.43 -21.10
C HIS A 235 19.84 17.34 -19.98
N ILE A 236 20.18 17.04 -18.74
CA ILE A 236 19.75 17.80 -17.57
C ILE A 236 20.94 18.60 -17.03
N GLY A 237 20.86 19.93 -17.14
CA GLY A 237 21.90 20.84 -16.64
C GLY A 237 22.07 20.78 -15.11
N PRO A 238 23.18 21.33 -14.57
CA PRO A 238 23.41 21.41 -13.14
C PRO A 238 22.26 22.12 -12.41
N GLY A 239 21.86 21.58 -11.23
CA GLY A 239 20.81 22.14 -10.40
C GLY A 239 20.01 21.09 -9.61
N PRO A 240 18.97 21.53 -8.89
CA PRO A 240 18.22 20.67 -7.96
C PRO A 240 17.61 19.42 -8.61
N LEU A 241 17.13 19.51 -9.86
CA LEU A 241 16.60 18.38 -10.62
C LEU A 241 17.68 17.33 -10.89
N ARG A 242 18.84 17.76 -11.42
CA ARG A 242 19.97 16.88 -11.69
C ARG A 242 20.45 16.19 -10.41
N ASP A 243 20.55 16.92 -9.29
CA ASP A 243 20.93 16.37 -7.99
C ASP A 243 19.91 15.34 -7.48
N HIS A 244 18.61 15.59 -7.68
CA HIS A 244 17.55 14.63 -7.33
C HIS A 244 17.72 13.31 -8.10
N LEU A 245 17.96 13.38 -9.41
CA LEU A 245 18.12 12.21 -10.27
C LEU A 245 19.45 11.46 -9.95
N LEU A 246 20.55 12.18 -9.77
CA LEU A 246 21.83 11.62 -9.36
C LEU A 246 21.74 10.89 -8.02
N ARG A 247 21.03 11.47 -7.02
CA ARG A 247 20.84 10.82 -5.72
C ARG A 247 20.29 9.40 -5.84
N ARG A 248 19.35 9.16 -6.77
CA ARG A 248 18.83 7.81 -7.03
C ARG A 248 19.94 6.86 -7.46
N HIS A 249 20.79 7.28 -8.41
CA HIS A 249 21.89 6.46 -8.90
C HIS A 249 22.94 6.21 -7.81
N PHE A 250 23.32 7.22 -7.04
CA PHE A 250 24.22 7.02 -5.92
C PHE A 250 23.66 6.04 -4.89
N ARG A 251 22.41 6.20 -4.50
CA ARG A 251 21.80 5.39 -3.45
C ARG A 251 21.51 3.95 -3.90
N LEU A 252 20.89 3.76 -5.07
CA LEU A 252 20.35 2.46 -5.49
C LEU A 252 21.30 1.66 -6.38
N ASP A 253 22.24 2.32 -7.05
CA ASP A 253 23.11 1.66 -8.01
C ASP A 253 24.57 1.64 -7.53
N ILE A 254 25.13 2.76 -7.08
CA ILE A 254 26.55 2.90 -6.76
C ILE A 254 26.84 2.42 -5.33
N PHE A 255 26.29 3.08 -4.31
CA PHE A 255 26.54 2.72 -2.90
C PHE A 255 25.92 1.36 -2.52
N ALA A 256 24.93 0.87 -3.25
CA ALA A 256 24.41 -0.48 -3.07
C ALA A 256 25.47 -1.55 -3.32
N GLN A 257 26.50 -1.29 -4.15
CA GLN A 257 27.60 -2.23 -4.39
C GLN A 257 28.56 -2.35 -3.19
N LEU A 258 28.54 -1.40 -2.27
CA LEU A 258 29.28 -1.45 -0.98
C LEU A 258 28.50 -2.19 0.13
N GLY A 259 27.38 -2.84 -0.17
CA GLY A 259 26.59 -3.65 0.75
C GLY A 259 26.85 -5.15 0.60
N ALA A 260 25.80 -5.94 0.40
CA ALA A 260 25.90 -7.40 0.29
C ALA A 260 26.87 -7.90 -0.81
N PRO A 261 26.95 -7.28 -2.02
CA PRO A 261 27.97 -7.67 -3.00
C PRO A 261 29.39 -7.48 -2.51
N PHE A 262 29.66 -6.42 -1.74
CA PHE A 262 30.98 -6.13 -1.14
C PHE A 262 31.38 -7.18 -0.09
N LEU A 263 30.43 -7.60 0.75
CA LEU A 263 30.67 -8.66 1.74
C LEU A 263 31.00 -10.00 1.07
N ALA A 264 30.38 -10.31 -0.04
CA ALA A 264 30.60 -11.56 -0.77
C ALA A 264 31.93 -11.59 -1.55
N ALA A 265 32.55 -10.43 -1.78
CA ALA A 265 33.79 -10.29 -2.54
C ALA A 265 35.02 -10.63 -1.69
N ASP A 266 36.12 -11.07 -2.33
CA ASP A 266 37.42 -11.18 -1.72
C ASP A 266 38.11 -9.79 -1.54
N ASP A 267 39.22 -9.75 -0.85
CA ASP A 267 39.88 -8.48 -0.49
C ASP A 267 40.40 -7.70 -1.72
N MET A 268 40.84 -8.39 -2.77
CA MET A 268 41.24 -7.73 -4.02
C MET A 268 40.02 -7.07 -4.69
N ARG A 269 38.96 -7.83 -4.81
CA ARG A 269 37.71 -7.38 -5.42
C ARG A 269 37.06 -6.24 -4.64
N ARG A 270 37.14 -6.26 -3.29
CA ARG A 270 36.67 -5.14 -2.44
C ARG A 270 37.41 -3.85 -2.74
N LYS A 271 38.74 -3.90 -2.90
CA LYS A 271 39.53 -2.74 -3.28
C LYS A 271 39.14 -2.20 -4.65
N GLU A 272 38.94 -3.07 -5.63
CA GLU A 272 38.46 -2.67 -6.98
C GLU A 272 37.07 -2.02 -6.92
N ILE A 273 36.12 -2.60 -6.19
CA ILE A 273 34.77 -2.03 -6.02
C ILE A 273 34.85 -0.66 -5.35
N ALA A 274 35.58 -0.51 -4.25
CA ALA A 274 35.73 0.76 -3.55
C ALA A 274 36.37 1.83 -4.45
N HIS A 275 37.39 1.45 -5.22
CA HIS A 275 38.03 2.33 -6.19
C HIS A 275 37.07 2.83 -7.28
N GLU A 276 36.30 1.93 -7.91
CA GLU A 276 35.32 2.29 -8.93
C GLU A 276 34.21 3.18 -8.38
N VAL A 277 33.76 2.92 -7.15
CA VAL A 277 32.81 3.81 -6.46
C VAL A 277 33.42 5.19 -6.24
N ALA A 278 34.69 5.29 -5.82
CA ALA A 278 35.39 6.56 -5.64
C ALA A 278 35.50 7.33 -6.97
N VAL A 279 35.85 6.65 -8.08
CA VAL A 279 35.91 7.25 -9.43
C VAL A 279 34.55 7.82 -9.84
N LEU A 280 33.47 7.10 -9.59
CA LEU A 280 32.12 7.58 -9.89
C LEU A 280 31.71 8.77 -9.00
N CYS A 281 32.13 8.76 -7.71
CA CYS A 281 31.94 9.91 -6.82
C CYS A 281 32.70 11.14 -7.30
N ASP A 282 33.96 11.02 -7.63
CA ASP A 282 34.78 12.14 -8.15
C ASP A 282 34.20 12.76 -9.42
N ARG A 283 33.60 11.93 -10.27
CA ARG A 283 33.04 12.38 -11.53
C ARG A 283 31.67 13.06 -11.42
N TRP A 284 30.78 12.57 -10.54
CA TRP A 284 29.37 12.98 -10.57
C TRP A 284 28.76 13.36 -9.20
N LEU A 285 29.44 13.13 -8.07
CA LEU A 285 28.88 13.50 -6.78
C LEU A 285 28.95 15.02 -6.59
N THR A 286 27.78 15.63 -6.44
CA THR A 286 27.68 17.08 -6.20
C THR A 286 27.39 17.38 -4.72
N PRO A 287 27.66 18.61 -4.23
CA PRO A 287 27.25 19.02 -2.89
C PRO A 287 25.74 18.82 -2.65
N GLY A 288 24.90 19.14 -3.64
CA GLY A 288 23.45 18.97 -3.51
C GLY A 288 23.01 17.49 -3.41
N VAL A 289 23.77 16.54 -3.95
CA VAL A 289 23.58 15.11 -3.74
C VAL A 289 24.05 14.71 -2.35
N THR A 290 25.25 15.14 -1.93
CA THR A 290 25.85 14.81 -0.63
C THR A 290 24.96 15.23 0.54
N ASP A 291 24.37 16.42 0.47
CA ASP A 291 23.45 16.94 1.50
C ASP A 291 22.19 16.07 1.67
N ARG A 292 21.82 15.34 0.63
CA ARG A 292 20.61 14.48 0.59
C ARG A 292 20.90 13.00 0.77
N LEU A 293 22.16 12.60 1.00
CA LEU A 293 22.54 11.21 1.30
C LEU A 293 22.00 10.77 2.66
N THR A 294 21.69 9.49 2.77
CA THR A 294 21.36 8.87 4.06
C THR A 294 22.58 8.87 4.98
N THR A 295 22.38 8.72 6.27
CA THR A 295 23.49 8.59 7.23
C THR A 295 24.41 7.44 6.84
N THR A 296 23.86 6.29 6.48
CA THR A 296 24.62 5.12 6.01
C THR A 296 25.46 5.44 4.76
N ASP A 297 24.89 6.12 3.75
CA ASP A 297 25.62 6.46 2.53
C ASP A 297 26.74 7.49 2.78
N ARG A 298 26.52 8.44 3.71
CA ARG A 298 27.57 9.36 4.17
C ARG A 298 28.72 8.63 4.90
N GLN A 299 28.40 7.62 5.72
CA GLN A 299 29.41 6.79 6.36
C GLN A 299 30.23 5.99 5.34
N ARG A 300 29.59 5.43 4.31
CA ARG A 300 30.26 4.74 3.20
C ARG A 300 31.17 5.69 2.42
N LEU A 301 30.67 6.88 2.08
CA LEU A 301 31.46 7.91 1.38
C LEU A 301 32.72 8.29 2.18
N ALA A 302 32.57 8.48 3.50
CA ALA A 302 33.68 8.81 4.39
C ALA A 302 34.65 7.65 4.64
N ALA A 303 34.33 6.43 4.21
CA ALA A 303 35.10 5.23 4.42
C ALA A 303 35.67 4.63 3.11
N LEU A 304 35.61 5.33 1.98
CA LEU A 304 36.05 4.77 0.68
C LEU A 304 37.53 4.35 0.68
N ASP A 305 38.35 5.00 1.48
CA ASP A 305 39.78 4.67 1.64
C ASP A 305 40.07 3.63 2.75
N ASP A 306 39.03 3.21 3.51
CA ASP A 306 39.13 2.27 4.63
C ASP A 306 38.29 1.02 4.37
N ILE A 307 38.88 0.01 3.76
CA ILE A 307 38.20 -1.24 3.36
C ILE A 307 37.63 -1.97 4.59
N ASP A 308 38.35 -1.99 5.71
CA ASP A 308 37.92 -2.67 6.94
C ASP A 308 36.68 -1.99 7.52
N ARG A 309 36.63 -0.67 7.47
CA ARG A 309 35.43 0.09 7.87
C ARG A 309 34.26 -0.16 6.93
N LEU A 310 34.48 -0.20 5.61
CA LEU A 310 33.42 -0.56 4.65
C LEU A 310 32.87 -1.97 4.90
N VAL A 311 33.74 -2.96 5.21
CA VAL A 311 33.34 -4.32 5.57
C VAL A 311 32.49 -4.31 6.84
N ARG A 312 32.88 -3.56 7.87
CA ARG A 312 32.06 -3.42 9.10
C ARG A 312 30.70 -2.80 8.81
N LEU A 313 30.64 -1.68 8.08
CA LEU A 313 29.37 -1.03 7.71
C LEU A 313 28.46 -1.96 6.91
N ALA A 314 29.01 -2.68 5.94
CA ALA A 314 28.26 -3.66 5.16
C ALA A 314 27.77 -4.84 6.04
N GLY A 315 28.59 -5.28 7.00
CA GLY A 315 28.24 -6.29 8.00
C GLY A 315 27.06 -5.85 8.88
N ILE A 316 27.11 -4.63 9.40
CA ILE A 316 26.00 -4.04 10.19
C ILE A 316 24.73 -3.96 9.34
N GLU A 317 24.84 -3.57 8.08
CA GLU A 317 23.69 -3.50 7.18
C GLU A 317 23.09 -4.88 6.85
N ALA A 318 23.92 -5.92 6.76
CA ALA A 318 23.47 -7.29 6.54
C ALA A 318 22.92 -7.94 7.82
N ALA A 319 23.30 -7.44 8.99
CA ALA A 319 22.94 -8.01 10.28
C ALA A 319 21.41 -8.09 10.47
N VAL A 320 20.95 -9.17 11.07
CA VAL A 320 19.55 -9.37 11.42
C VAL A 320 19.25 -8.67 12.74
N VAL A 321 18.13 -7.95 12.80
CA VAL A 321 17.64 -7.39 14.06
C VAL A 321 17.00 -8.51 14.87
N CYS A 322 17.71 -9.02 15.87
CA CYS A 322 17.17 -9.85 16.92
C CYS A 322 16.30 -8.99 17.82
N ARG A 323 15.03 -9.34 17.97
CA ARG A 323 14.07 -8.53 18.72
C ARG A 323 13.02 -9.40 19.37
N ARG A 324 12.67 -9.07 20.61
CA ARG A 324 11.66 -9.76 21.39
C ARG A 324 10.81 -8.76 22.16
N LEU A 325 9.52 -8.93 22.16
CA LEU A 325 8.60 -8.14 22.97
C LEU A 325 8.51 -8.81 24.36
N THR A 326 8.88 -8.08 25.41
CA THR A 326 8.89 -8.59 26.80
C THR A 326 7.79 -7.97 27.67
N GLY A 327 7.21 -6.83 27.23
CA GLY A 327 6.11 -6.20 27.95
C GLY A 327 5.22 -5.36 27.03
N LEU A 328 3.92 -5.38 27.30
CA LEU A 328 2.95 -4.54 26.59
C LEU A 328 1.77 -4.24 27.52
N ARG A 329 1.63 -2.98 27.94
CA ARG A 329 0.58 -2.55 28.87
C ARG A 329 0.19 -1.09 28.69
N TRP A 330 -0.96 -0.75 29.23
CA TRP A 330 -1.35 0.65 29.39
C TRP A 330 -0.81 1.21 30.72
N GLU A 331 -0.18 2.37 30.65
CA GLU A 331 0.08 3.23 31.79
C GLU A 331 -0.61 4.57 31.54
N SER A 332 -1.67 4.84 32.31
CA SER A 332 -2.60 5.93 31.99
C SER A 332 -3.07 5.82 30.54
N ASP A 333 -2.93 6.85 29.72
CA ASP A 333 -3.36 6.86 28.31
C ASP A 333 -2.21 6.55 27.33
N ARG A 334 -1.06 6.12 27.83
CA ARG A 334 0.10 5.73 27.02
C ARG A 334 0.25 4.23 26.93
N LEU A 335 0.57 3.73 25.76
CA LEU A 335 0.90 2.32 25.54
C LEU A 335 2.40 2.12 25.76
N VAL A 336 2.77 1.46 26.84
CA VAL A 336 4.14 1.12 27.18
C VAL A 336 4.53 -0.18 26.48
N VAL A 337 5.65 -0.13 25.77
CA VAL A 337 6.23 -1.22 25.00
C VAL A 337 7.61 -1.52 25.56
N GLU A 338 7.82 -2.73 26.05
CA GLU A 338 9.11 -3.22 26.54
C GLU A 338 9.60 -4.34 25.62
N GLY A 339 10.89 -4.39 25.42
CA GLY A 339 11.45 -5.44 24.57
C GLY A 339 12.97 -5.54 24.69
N GLU A 340 13.51 -6.49 23.98
CA GLU A 340 14.92 -6.65 23.73
C GLU A 340 15.19 -6.41 22.25
N ALA A 341 16.30 -5.72 21.92
CA ALA A 341 16.70 -5.50 20.55
C ALA A 341 18.23 -5.42 20.43
N ALA A 342 18.78 -6.20 19.51
CA ALA A 342 20.20 -6.25 19.20
C ALA A 342 20.41 -6.58 17.73
N LEU A 343 21.61 -6.35 17.21
CA LEU A 343 22.05 -6.89 15.93
C LEU A 343 22.77 -8.23 16.18
N ASP A 344 22.51 -9.23 15.33
CA ASP A 344 23.32 -10.45 15.35
C ASP A 344 24.78 -10.14 14.97
N GLY A 345 25.72 -10.95 15.45
CA GLY A 345 27.13 -10.80 15.09
C GLY A 345 27.94 -9.82 15.91
N GLN A 346 27.59 -9.54 17.17
CA GLN A 346 28.41 -8.79 18.16
C GLN A 346 28.62 -7.29 17.90
N HIS A 347 27.74 -6.65 17.12
CA HIS A 347 27.80 -5.20 16.98
C HIS A 347 27.18 -4.53 18.21
N ALA A 348 27.97 -3.72 18.92
CA ALA A 348 27.44 -2.92 20.02
C ALA A 348 26.38 -1.94 19.49
N ALA A 349 25.17 -1.99 20.04
CA ALA A 349 24.13 -1.03 19.67
C ALA A 349 24.52 0.37 20.16
N GLY A 350 24.50 1.35 19.27
CA GLY A 350 24.68 2.76 19.59
C GLY A 350 23.42 3.40 20.16
N GLY A 351 22.25 2.81 19.87
CA GLY A 351 20.96 3.27 20.37
C GLY A 351 19.81 2.41 19.86
N VAL A 352 18.71 2.43 20.62
CA VAL A 352 17.45 1.78 20.25
C VAL A 352 16.33 2.83 20.21
N ALA A 353 15.46 2.76 19.22
CA ALA A 353 14.27 3.57 19.14
C ALA A 353 13.06 2.72 18.72
N LEU A 354 11.89 3.12 19.20
CA LEU A 354 10.63 2.56 18.73
C LEU A 354 10.13 3.36 17.53
N VAL A 355 9.83 2.69 16.42
CA VAL A 355 9.36 3.33 15.20
C VAL A 355 7.97 2.82 14.86
N LEU A 356 7.03 3.75 14.68
CA LEU A 356 5.68 3.45 14.24
C LEU A 356 5.51 3.93 12.80
N ARG A 357 5.01 3.05 11.93
CA ARG A 357 4.71 3.37 10.52
C ARG A 357 3.24 3.22 10.25
N SER A 358 2.64 4.27 9.74
CA SER A 358 1.27 4.22 9.27
C SER A 358 1.16 3.35 8.01
N ARG A 359 0.06 2.59 7.92
CA ARG A 359 -0.30 1.89 6.67
C ARG A 359 -1.02 2.81 5.68
N GLN A 360 -1.43 3.97 6.12
CA GLN A 360 -2.05 4.96 5.24
C GLN A 360 -0.98 5.78 4.53
N GLU A 361 -1.22 6.14 3.27
CA GLU A 361 -0.28 6.83 2.39
C GLU A 361 0.20 8.19 2.94
N GLN A 362 -0.64 8.88 3.69
CA GLN A 362 -0.33 10.19 4.30
C GLN A 362 0.04 10.10 5.79
N GLY A 363 0.08 8.90 6.36
CA GLY A 363 0.18 8.71 7.81
C GLY A 363 1.56 8.92 8.42
N GLY A 364 2.62 8.90 7.63
CA GLY A 364 3.98 9.17 8.08
C GLY A 364 4.63 8.08 8.94
N GLU A 365 5.74 8.47 9.54
CA GLU A 365 6.53 7.67 10.46
C GLU A 365 6.73 8.47 11.75
N LEU A 366 6.53 7.84 12.91
CA LEU A 366 6.83 8.41 14.22
C LEU A 366 8.00 7.63 14.82
N VAL A 367 9.07 8.34 15.17
CA VAL A 367 10.26 7.79 15.84
C VAL A 367 10.26 8.26 17.28
N LEU A 368 10.22 7.33 18.20
CA LEU A 368 10.23 7.58 19.64
C LEU A 368 11.53 7.07 20.24
N PRO A 369 12.25 7.86 21.04
CA PRO A 369 13.39 7.37 21.77
C PRO A 369 12.94 6.24 22.71
N ALA A 370 13.81 5.27 22.91
CA ALA A 370 13.61 4.21 23.89
C ALA A 370 14.66 4.32 24.98
N ASP A 371 14.23 4.20 26.22
CA ASP A 371 15.13 4.17 27.36
C ASP A 371 15.77 2.77 27.45
N PRO A 372 17.11 2.66 27.62
CA PRO A 372 17.79 1.39 27.72
C PRO A 372 17.48 0.69 29.04
N VAL A 373 17.35 -0.63 28.99
CA VAL A 373 17.13 -1.49 30.15
C VAL A 373 18.13 -2.66 30.09
N GLY A 374 19.16 -2.63 30.93
CA GLY A 374 20.25 -3.64 30.85
C GLY A 374 21.02 -3.53 29.52
N ASP A 375 21.52 -4.68 29.04
CA ASP A 375 22.44 -4.72 27.87
C ASP A 375 21.72 -4.63 26.52
N SER A 376 20.52 -5.17 26.39
CA SER A 376 19.77 -5.24 25.14
C SER A 376 18.29 -4.84 25.27
N GLY A 377 17.84 -4.61 26.52
CA GLY A 377 16.45 -4.23 26.81
C GLY A 377 16.18 -2.77 26.49
N PHE A 378 14.92 -2.50 26.18
CA PHE A 378 14.42 -1.15 25.96
C PHE A 378 13.00 -0.99 26.49
N ILE A 379 12.65 0.23 26.85
CA ILE A 379 11.28 0.65 27.17
C ILE A 379 10.93 1.92 26.40
N ALA A 380 9.78 1.94 25.79
CA ALA A 380 9.27 3.11 25.08
C ALA A 380 7.78 3.31 25.35
N SER A 381 7.32 4.55 25.28
CA SER A 381 5.95 4.93 25.59
C SER A 381 5.31 5.67 24.42
N VAL A 382 4.22 5.14 23.91
CA VAL A 382 3.46 5.67 22.77
C VAL A 382 2.21 6.37 23.29
N ASP A 383 1.99 7.59 22.85
CA ASP A 383 0.70 8.28 23.02
C ASP A 383 -0.14 8.07 21.76
N PRO A 384 -1.20 7.24 21.78
CA PRO A 384 -2.04 7.07 20.60
C PRO A 384 -2.82 8.31 20.19
N GLY A 385 -2.94 9.31 21.06
CA GLY A 385 -3.57 10.59 20.75
C GLY A 385 -2.75 11.44 19.75
N GLU A 386 -1.45 11.18 19.63
CA GLU A 386 -0.56 11.81 18.66
C GLU A 386 -0.58 11.10 17.30
N LEU A 387 -1.19 9.91 17.21
CA LEU A 387 -1.27 9.14 15.97
C LEU A 387 -2.48 9.58 15.15
N SER A 388 -2.28 9.78 13.87
CA SER A 388 -3.40 9.96 12.94
C SER A 388 -4.27 8.70 12.88
N SER A 389 -5.55 8.90 12.54
CA SER A 389 -6.50 7.82 12.31
C SER A 389 -5.95 6.79 11.32
N GLY A 390 -6.07 5.51 11.62
CA GLY A 390 -5.58 4.42 10.79
C GLY A 390 -4.82 3.34 11.54
N VAL A 391 -4.14 2.49 10.79
CA VAL A 391 -3.35 1.39 11.35
C VAL A 391 -1.88 1.75 11.37
N TRP A 392 -1.25 1.59 12.53
CA TRP A 392 0.16 1.84 12.76
C TRP A 392 0.89 0.54 13.14
N ASP A 393 1.98 0.29 12.47
CA ASP A 393 2.83 -0.88 12.64
C ASP A 393 4.07 -0.56 13.47
N PHE A 394 4.38 -1.42 14.43
CA PHE A 394 5.50 -1.23 15.36
C PHE A 394 6.77 -1.88 14.85
N TYR A 395 7.86 -1.10 14.87
CA TYR A 395 9.21 -1.54 14.57
C TYR A 395 10.14 -1.11 15.70
N VAL A 396 11.22 -1.85 15.87
CA VAL A 396 12.36 -1.41 16.64
C VAL A 396 13.49 -1.04 15.68
N ALA A 397 14.09 0.13 15.89
CA ALA A 397 15.27 0.60 15.19
C ALA A 397 16.47 0.35 16.09
N VAL A 398 17.49 -0.31 15.58
CA VAL A 398 18.79 -0.48 16.23
C VAL A 398 19.82 0.28 15.40
N GLU A 399 20.49 1.24 16.01
CA GLU A 399 21.55 2.02 15.38
C GLU A 399 22.91 1.45 15.79
N CYS A 400 23.82 1.31 14.82
CA CYS A 400 25.19 0.94 15.05
C CYS A 400 26.08 1.65 14.02
N GLU A 401 27.10 2.37 14.47
CA GLU A 401 28.03 3.16 13.63
C GLU A 401 27.32 4.04 12.57
N GLY A 402 26.16 4.61 12.91
CA GLY A 402 25.36 5.44 11.99
C GLY A 402 24.50 4.65 11.00
N VAL A 403 24.51 3.32 11.04
CA VAL A 403 23.63 2.44 10.27
C VAL A 403 22.42 2.08 11.12
N ILE A 404 21.22 2.36 10.60
CA ILE A 404 19.96 2.04 11.28
C ILE A 404 19.34 0.79 10.67
N ARG A 405 19.09 -0.22 11.51
CA ARG A 405 18.39 -1.44 11.13
C ARG A 405 17.01 -1.50 11.77
N LEU A 406 16.01 -1.87 10.99
CA LEU A 406 14.64 -1.94 11.45
C LEU A 406 14.16 -3.39 11.52
N GLY A 407 13.54 -3.74 12.64
CA GLY A 407 12.87 -5.03 12.81
C GLY A 407 11.40 -4.85 13.21
N ARG A 408 10.47 -5.55 12.56
CA ARG A 408 9.05 -5.54 12.91
C ARG A 408 8.83 -6.21 14.26
N LEU A 409 8.25 -5.51 15.26
CA LEU A 409 8.11 -5.99 16.63
C LEU A 409 6.84 -6.84 16.82
N GLY A 410 6.88 -7.82 17.73
CA GLY A 410 5.73 -8.55 18.28
C GLY A 410 5.57 -10.00 17.83
N ALA A 411 6.18 -10.44 16.72
CA ALA A 411 6.13 -11.84 16.27
C ALA A 411 6.79 -12.76 17.31
N ASP A 412 8.01 -12.39 17.73
CA ASP A 412 8.66 -13.01 18.89
C ASP A 412 8.29 -12.20 20.12
N ARG A 413 7.71 -12.87 21.14
CA ARG A 413 7.26 -12.27 22.39
C ARG A 413 7.17 -13.29 23.52
N ASP A 414 7.24 -12.82 24.73
CA ASP A 414 7.06 -13.65 25.91
C ASP A 414 5.64 -14.25 25.98
N GLY A 415 5.57 -15.52 26.40
CA GLY A 415 4.32 -16.30 26.38
C GLY A 415 3.18 -15.75 27.25
N GLY A 416 3.49 -14.84 28.18
CA GLY A 416 2.51 -14.17 29.03
C GLY A 416 1.90 -12.90 28.43
N ILE A 417 2.42 -12.40 27.30
CA ILE A 417 1.95 -11.15 26.72
C ILE A 417 0.64 -11.35 25.98
N THR A 418 -0.38 -10.72 26.49
CA THR A 418 -1.70 -10.67 25.89
C THR A 418 -1.96 -9.30 25.25
N ARG A 419 -2.92 -9.26 24.35
CA ARG A 419 -3.38 -8.01 23.76
C ARG A 419 -3.97 -7.09 24.84
N PRO A 420 -3.47 -5.88 25.06
CA PRO A 420 -4.10 -4.92 25.97
C PRO A 420 -5.53 -4.59 25.53
N ALA A 421 -6.40 -4.31 26.50
CA ALA A 421 -7.76 -3.91 26.20
C ALA A 421 -7.78 -2.64 25.35
N PRO A 422 -8.73 -2.49 24.41
CA PRO A 422 -8.94 -1.22 23.71
C PRO A 422 -9.15 -0.07 24.69
N ARG A 423 -8.61 1.11 24.37
CA ARG A 423 -8.74 2.30 25.23
C ARG A 423 -9.15 3.53 24.44
N LEU A 424 -10.05 4.31 25.01
CA LEU A 424 -10.35 5.64 24.51
C LEU A 424 -9.23 6.60 24.95
N VAL A 425 -8.54 7.21 23.97
CA VAL A 425 -7.49 8.20 24.21
C VAL A 425 -7.87 9.47 23.46
N GLY A 426 -8.12 10.55 24.20
CA GLY A 426 -8.70 11.77 23.62
C GLY A 426 -10.03 11.48 22.94
N SER A 427 -10.13 11.81 21.65
CA SER A 427 -11.34 11.60 20.82
C SER A 427 -11.34 10.28 20.03
N ALA A 428 -10.28 9.46 20.12
CA ALA A 428 -10.12 8.24 19.32
C ALA A 428 -10.00 7.00 20.19
N VAL A 429 -10.41 5.85 19.67
CA VAL A 429 -10.19 4.57 20.34
C VAL A 429 -8.96 3.89 19.74
N ALA A 430 -7.99 3.61 20.59
CA ALA A 430 -6.79 2.85 20.25
C ALA A 430 -7.01 1.36 20.54
N LEU A 431 -6.78 0.52 19.53
CA LEU A 431 -6.97 -0.92 19.57
C LEU A 431 -5.64 -1.64 19.27
N PRO A 432 -4.76 -1.89 20.25
CA PRO A 432 -3.56 -2.69 20.05
C PRO A 432 -3.92 -4.11 19.64
N TYR A 433 -3.19 -4.71 18.70
CA TYR A 433 -3.43 -6.08 18.28
C TYR A 433 -2.19 -6.72 17.66
N PHE A 434 -2.21 -8.07 17.59
CA PHE A 434 -1.22 -8.84 16.85
C PHE A 434 -1.78 -9.28 15.51
N THR A 435 -1.03 -9.09 14.43
CA THR A 435 -1.44 -9.45 13.07
C THR A 435 -1.62 -10.97 12.94
N ARG A 436 -2.64 -11.41 12.20
CA ARG A 436 -2.99 -12.84 12.09
C ARG A 436 -1.91 -13.68 11.42
N THR A 437 -1.28 -13.17 10.37
CA THR A 437 -0.31 -13.92 9.56
C THR A 437 1.04 -14.06 10.25
N ASN A 438 1.56 -12.98 10.83
CA ASN A 438 2.94 -12.95 11.33
C ASN A 438 3.04 -12.66 12.83
N GLY A 439 1.94 -12.42 13.53
CA GLY A 439 1.95 -12.12 14.96
C GLY A 439 2.57 -10.77 15.35
N ASN A 440 2.82 -9.87 14.40
CA ASN A 440 3.44 -8.57 14.66
C ASN A 440 2.48 -7.61 15.37
N LEU A 441 3.02 -6.75 16.24
CA LEU A 441 2.27 -5.72 16.94
C LEU A 441 1.84 -4.59 16.00
N SER A 442 0.60 -4.17 16.13
CA SER A 442 0.02 -3.01 15.46
C SER A 442 -1.00 -2.35 16.39
N VAL A 443 -1.30 -1.08 16.14
CA VAL A 443 -2.43 -0.38 16.77
C VAL A 443 -3.36 0.17 15.69
N ASP A 444 -4.65 -0.09 15.84
CA ASP A 444 -5.71 0.46 15.00
C ASP A 444 -6.34 1.66 15.75
N VAL A 445 -6.13 2.85 15.24
CA VAL A 445 -6.67 4.09 15.81
C VAL A 445 -7.95 4.45 15.07
N GLY A 446 -9.08 4.32 15.74
CA GLY A 446 -10.40 4.64 15.20
C GLY A 446 -11.19 3.46 14.64
N GLY A 447 -10.64 2.21 14.63
CA GLY A 447 -11.39 1.02 14.25
C GLY A 447 -11.52 0.79 12.74
N HIS A 448 -10.43 0.92 12.00
CA HIS A 448 -10.38 0.68 10.55
C HIS A 448 -10.38 -0.81 10.18
N VAL A 449 -9.75 -1.62 11.02
CA VAL A 449 -9.59 -3.07 10.82
C VAL A 449 -10.30 -3.86 11.92
N LEU A 450 -10.32 -3.31 13.14
CA LEU A 450 -10.95 -3.93 14.28
C LEU A 450 -12.26 -3.23 14.63
N THR A 451 -13.25 -4.00 15.07
CA THR A 451 -14.48 -3.42 15.59
C THR A 451 -14.21 -2.75 16.94
N VAL A 452 -14.57 -1.48 17.06
CA VAL A 452 -14.50 -0.72 18.30
C VAL A 452 -15.46 -1.35 19.32
N PRO A 453 -14.98 -1.82 20.50
CA PRO A 453 -15.87 -2.32 21.53
C PRO A 453 -16.53 -1.18 22.28
N GLY A 454 -17.77 -1.39 22.68
CA GLY A 454 -18.55 -0.44 23.45
C GLY A 454 -19.97 -0.91 23.65
N SER A 455 -20.71 -0.20 24.49
CA SER A 455 -22.12 -0.45 24.74
C SER A 455 -22.91 0.84 24.82
N ALA A 456 -24.11 0.87 24.26
CA ALA A 456 -25.09 1.92 24.41
C ALA A 456 -26.31 1.33 25.12
N ARG A 457 -26.60 1.77 26.36
CA ARG A 457 -27.66 1.19 27.19
C ARG A 457 -28.68 2.23 27.55
N LEU A 458 -29.97 1.91 27.40
CA LEU A 458 -31.06 2.79 27.84
C LEU A 458 -31.30 2.65 29.33
N THR A 459 -31.40 3.80 30.00
CA THR A 459 -31.78 3.93 31.40
C THR A 459 -33.27 4.19 31.56
N ARG A 460 -33.88 4.84 30.56
CA ARG A 460 -35.32 5.15 30.56
C ARG A 460 -35.89 5.28 29.15
N THR A 461 -37.13 4.79 28.97
CA THR A 461 -37.93 5.08 27.78
C THR A 461 -39.34 5.54 28.18
N ARG A 462 -39.88 6.55 27.50
CA ARG A 462 -41.25 7.03 27.70
C ARG A 462 -41.82 7.72 26.47
N TRP A 463 -43.12 7.70 26.32
CA TRP A 463 -43.79 8.46 25.30
C TRP A 463 -43.92 9.93 25.71
N THR A 464 -43.71 10.84 24.75
CA THR A 464 -43.90 12.27 24.91
C THR A 464 -45.07 12.77 24.04
N LEU A 465 -45.39 14.08 24.13
CA LEU A 465 -46.36 14.73 23.27
C LEU A 465 -45.99 14.57 21.79
N GLY A 466 -46.97 14.47 20.91
CA GLY A 466 -46.75 14.27 19.47
C GLY A 466 -46.28 12.88 19.08
N HIS A 467 -46.52 11.85 19.93
CA HIS A 467 -46.23 10.43 19.67
C HIS A 467 -44.73 10.18 19.39
N ARG A 468 -43.85 10.89 20.05
CA ARG A 468 -42.39 10.67 20.02
C ARG A 468 -42.00 9.78 21.19
N LEU A 469 -41.02 8.89 20.96
CA LEU A 469 -40.44 8.07 22.00
C LEU A 469 -39.18 8.76 22.56
N LEU A 470 -39.21 9.12 23.85
CA LEU A 470 -38.00 9.61 24.52
C LEU A 470 -37.16 8.40 24.90
N LEU A 471 -35.86 8.49 24.56
CA LEU A 471 -34.84 7.53 24.90
C LEU A 471 -33.76 8.26 25.69
N ASP A 472 -33.57 7.89 26.95
CA ASP A 472 -32.46 8.34 27.79
C ASP A 472 -31.52 7.15 27.99
N GLY A 473 -30.22 7.35 27.84
CA GLY A 473 -29.25 6.24 27.96
C GLY A 473 -27.83 6.68 28.18
N GLU A 474 -26.94 5.72 28.33
CA GLU A 474 -25.52 5.88 28.56
C GLU A 474 -24.71 5.13 27.50
N ILE A 475 -23.53 5.65 27.18
CA ILE A 475 -22.60 5.07 26.21
C ILE A 475 -21.22 4.93 26.84
N THR A 476 -20.59 3.79 26.64
CA THR A 476 -19.18 3.55 26.98
C THR A 476 -18.48 2.90 25.78
N VAL A 477 -17.20 3.23 25.59
CA VAL A 477 -16.37 2.72 24.51
C VAL A 477 -14.97 2.36 25.00
N GLY A 478 -14.26 1.53 24.27
CA GLY A 478 -12.84 1.30 24.49
C GLY A 478 -12.50 0.86 25.93
N GLY A 479 -13.11 -0.19 26.45
CA GLY A 479 -12.83 -0.69 27.80
C GLY A 479 -13.47 0.11 28.95
N GLY A 480 -14.55 0.85 28.67
CA GLY A 480 -15.30 1.61 29.67
C GLY A 480 -15.04 3.12 29.63
N GLY A 481 -14.30 3.60 28.63
CA GLY A 481 -14.10 5.04 28.42
C GLY A 481 -15.41 5.76 28.09
N ILE A 482 -15.52 6.98 28.54
CA ILE A 482 -16.67 7.86 28.28
C ILE A 482 -16.32 8.77 27.11
N PRO A 483 -17.00 8.66 25.96
CA PRO A 483 -16.72 9.50 24.81
C PRO A 483 -17.19 10.95 25.07
N GLU A 484 -16.50 11.91 24.45
CA GLU A 484 -16.95 13.30 24.44
C GLU A 484 -18.34 13.43 23.81
N ALA A 485 -19.10 14.42 24.24
CA ALA A 485 -20.44 14.65 23.71
C ALA A 485 -20.45 14.86 22.19
N GLY A 486 -19.42 15.50 21.65
CA GLY A 486 -19.24 15.73 20.21
C GLY A 486 -19.02 14.47 19.38
N ALA A 487 -18.59 13.36 20.01
CA ALA A 487 -18.39 12.09 19.32
C ALA A 487 -19.71 11.38 19.00
N VAL A 488 -20.78 11.61 19.77
CA VAL A 488 -22.09 11.02 19.53
C VAL A 488 -22.80 11.81 18.43
N LYS A 489 -23.02 11.19 17.25
CA LYS A 489 -23.53 11.88 16.08
C LYS A 489 -25.04 11.75 15.90
N GLN A 490 -25.55 10.53 15.89
CA GLN A 490 -26.93 10.29 15.53
C GLN A 490 -27.47 8.95 16.01
N LEU A 491 -28.80 8.87 16.07
CA LEU A 491 -29.53 7.62 16.29
C LEU A 491 -29.94 7.06 14.92
N VAL A 492 -29.51 5.85 14.61
CA VAL A 492 -29.81 5.16 13.35
C VAL A 492 -30.82 4.04 13.61
N TRP A 493 -31.94 4.08 12.92
CA TRP A 493 -32.91 3.00 12.89
C TRP A 493 -32.84 2.26 11.57
N ARG A 494 -32.60 0.95 11.61
CA ARG A 494 -32.49 0.10 10.42
C ARG A 494 -33.66 -0.87 10.35
N GLU A 495 -34.38 -0.86 9.25
CA GLU A 495 -35.47 -1.82 8.99
C GLU A 495 -34.85 -3.19 8.67
N ARG A 496 -35.32 -4.22 9.39
CA ARG A 496 -34.67 -5.54 9.45
C ARG A 496 -34.68 -6.30 8.11
N HIS A 497 -35.73 -6.16 7.30
CA HIS A 497 -35.87 -6.90 6.04
C HIS A 497 -35.35 -6.12 4.82
N SER A 498 -35.64 -4.84 4.74
CA SER A 498 -35.26 -4.02 3.57
C SER A 498 -33.89 -3.34 3.71
N GLY A 499 -33.31 -3.34 4.92
CA GLY A 499 -32.08 -2.61 5.22
C GLY A 499 -32.21 -1.10 5.20
N ARG A 500 -33.40 -0.55 4.97
CA ARG A 500 -33.63 0.92 4.95
C ARG A 500 -33.27 1.54 6.27
N GLU A 501 -32.59 2.67 6.23
CA GLU A 501 -32.20 3.42 7.41
C GLU A 501 -33.00 4.70 7.58
N ARG A 502 -33.16 5.09 8.83
CA ARG A 502 -33.67 6.39 9.27
C ARG A 502 -32.76 6.93 10.34
N VAL A 503 -32.37 8.17 10.15
CA VAL A 503 -31.52 8.91 11.07
C VAL A 503 -32.36 9.89 11.86
N GLU A 504 -32.14 9.93 13.15
CA GLU A 504 -32.81 10.86 14.08
C GLU A 504 -31.75 11.55 14.94
N PRO A 505 -31.97 12.82 15.29
CA PRO A 505 -31.01 13.59 16.09
C PRO A 505 -30.89 13.04 17.51
N VAL A 506 -29.69 13.16 18.06
CA VAL A 506 -29.33 12.83 19.44
C VAL A 506 -28.73 14.04 20.12
N VAL A 507 -29.06 14.27 21.37
CA VAL A 507 -28.39 15.23 22.23
C VAL A 507 -27.48 14.43 23.16
N ALA A 508 -26.19 14.62 23.06
CA ALA A 508 -25.22 14.06 23.97
C ALA A 508 -24.91 15.04 25.10
N LEU A 509 -24.75 14.53 26.29
CA LEU A 509 -24.44 15.28 27.49
C LEU A 509 -23.11 14.77 28.08
N PRO A 510 -22.43 15.57 28.93
CA PRO A 510 -21.26 15.09 29.64
C PRO A 510 -21.53 13.80 30.43
N GLY A 511 -20.48 12.99 30.64
CA GLY A 511 -20.60 11.73 31.35
C GLY A 511 -21.13 10.56 30.53
N GLY A 512 -21.10 10.67 29.19
CA GLY A 512 -21.55 9.59 28.31
C GLY A 512 -23.06 9.43 28.21
N VAL A 513 -23.82 10.43 28.68
CA VAL A 513 -25.28 10.40 28.62
C VAL A 513 -25.79 10.87 27.26
N PHE A 514 -26.77 10.19 26.71
CA PHE A 514 -27.44 10.62 25.47
C PHE A 514 -28.97 10.66 25.63
N VAL A 515 -29.58 11.59 24.92
CA VAL A 515 -31.04 11.75 24.88
C VAL A 515 -31.49 11.86 23.42
N ALA A 516 -32.47 11.05 23.04
CA ALA A 516 -33.08 11.10 21.71
C ALA A 516 -34.60 11.10 21.77
N LYS A 517 -35.25 11.77 20.81
CA LYS A 517 -36.72 11.86 20.70
C LYS A 517 -37.20 11.49 19.29
N PRO A 518 -36.95 10.24 18.82
CA PRO A 518 -37.32 9.82 17.48
C PRO A 518 -38.83 9.85 17.25
N ALA A 519 -39.23 10.26 16.04
CA ALA A 519 -40.62 10.29 15.61
C ALA A 519 -41.05 8.94 15.00
N ILE A 520 -40.96 7.83 15.77
CA ILE A 520 -41.14 6.45 15.30
C ILE A 520 -42.47 6.24 14.57
N GLY A 521 -43.55 6.98 14.92
CA GLY A 521 -44.81 6.90 14.25
C GLY A 521 -44.80 7.34 12.78
N ARG A 522 -43.75 8.01 12.33
CA ARG A 522 -43.54 8.39 10.94
C ARG A 522 -42.80 7.32 10.12
N PHE A 523 -42.30 6.26 10.76
CA PHE A 523 -41.59 5.19 10.08
C PHE A 523 -42.55 4.36 9.20
N ALA A 524 -42.02 3.74 8.16
CA ALA A 524 -42.76 2.77 7.37
C ALA A 524 -43.12 1.54 8.25
N PRO A 525 -44.19 0.79 7.91
CA PRO A 525 -44.46 -0.48 8.56
C PRO A 525 -43.25 -1.41 8.45
N GLY A 526 -42.94 -2.10 9.55
CA GLY A 526 -41.79 -3.00 9.60
C GLY A 526 -41.25 -3.16 11.01
N THR A 527 -40.14 -3.90 11.12
CA THR A 527 -39.39 -4.09 12.35
C THR A 527 -38.08 -3.32 12.25
N TRP A 528 -37.88 -2.38 13.15
CA TRP A 528 -36.77 -1.45 13.15
C TRP A 528 -35.86 -1.69 14.33
N ASP A 529 -34.57 -1.77 14.08
CA ASP A 529 -33.50 -1.97 15.04
C ASP A 529 -32.79 -0.65 15.30
N ALA A 530 -32.52 -0.31 16.57
CA ALA A 530 -31.90 0.94 16.99
C ALA A 530 -30.41 0.83 17.19
N TYR A 531 -29.67 1.80 16.68
CA TYR A 531 -28.22 1.94 16.83
C TYR A 531 -27.89 3.38 17.21
N LEU A 532 -26.86 3.54 18.06
CA LEU A 532 -26.22 4.82 18.29
C LEU A 532 -24.94 4.87 17.45
N GLU A 533 -24.75 5.94 16.68
CA GLU A 533 -23.59 6.12 15.83
C GLU A 533 -22.65 7.17 16.40
N LEU A 534 -21.35 6.83 16.48
CA LEU A 534 -20.29 7.65 17.02
C LEU A 534 -19.15 7.80 16.02
N GLU A 535 -18.48 8.94 16.05
CA GLU A 535 -17.16 9.15 15.47
C GLU A 535 -16.09 9.08 16.56
N LEU A 536 -15.16 8.13 16.40
CA LEU A 536 -14.14 7.81 17.40
C LEU A 536 -12.74 7.80 16.76
N GLY A 537 -12.45 8.83 15.97
CA GLY A 537 -11.18 9.00 15.28
C GLY A 537 -11.03 8.16 14.01
N GLY A 538 -12.13 7.55 13.50
CA GLY A 538 -12.09 6.70 12.31
C GLY A 538 -13.47 6.55 11.66
N PRO A 539 -13.73 5.43 10.98
CA PRO A 539 -15.03 5.14 10.40
C PRO A 539 -16.14 5.18 11.46
N PRO A 540 -17.37 5.61 11.12
CA PRO A 540 -18.46 5.68 12.07
C PRO A 540 -18.70 4.34 12.77
N ALA A 541 -18.62 4.34 14.10
CA ALA A 541 -18.87 3.17 14.94
C ALA A 541 -20.35 3.10 15.33
N ARG A 542 -21.00 1.95 15.12
CA ARG A 542 -22.42 1.76 15.44
C ARG A 542 -22.60 0.76 16.57
N PHE A 543 -23.22 1.22 17.66
CA PHE A 543 -23.53 0.41 18.82
C PHE A 543 -25.01 0.07 18.85
N ARG A 544 -25.34 -1.21 18.87
CA ARG A 544 -26.70 -1.66 19.04
C ARG A 544 -27.19 -1.25 20.43
N ILE A 545 -28.32 -0.52 20.50
CA ILE A 545 -28.83 -0.04 21.78
C ILE A 545 -29.40 -1.19 22.61
N GLU A 546 -28.89 -1.34 23.81
CA GLU A 546 -29.33 -2.33 24.81
C GLU A 546 -30.42 -1.74 25.71
N VAL A 547 -31.34 -2.56 26.13
CA VAL A 547 -32.45 -2.16 27.01
C VAL A 547 -32.96 -3.33 27.81
N ASP A 548 -33.24 -3.12 29.09
CA ASP A 548 -33.93 -4.08 29.92
C ASP A 548 -35.44 -4.09 29.63
N ALA A 549 -36.07 -5.24 29.72
CA ALA A 549 -37.50 -5.39 29.38
C ALA A 549 -38.41 -4.46 30.21
N GLY A 550 -38.08 -4.23 31.48
CA GLY A 550 -38.80 -3.30 32.36
C GLY A 550 -38.60 -1.80 32.05
N THR A 551 -37.58 -1.47 31.24
CA THR A 551 -37.29 -0.09 30.84
C THR A 551 -38.02 0.30 29.56
N VAL A 552 -38.58 -0.67 28.83
CA VAL A 552 -39.21 -0.42 27.53
C VAL A 552 -40.60 0.17 27.72
N ALA A 553 -40.87 1.27 27.03
CA ALA A 553 -42.17 1.93 27.06
C ALA A 553 -43.29 1.02 26.51
N GLU A 554 -44.47 1.11 27.11
CA GLU A 554 -45.65 0.36 26.67
C GLU A 554 -46.02 0.64 25.20
N PRO A 555 -46.59 -0.35 24.50
CA PRO A 555 -47.11 -0.14 23.14
C PRO A 555 -48.10 0.99 23.06
N ARG A 556 -48.03 1.80 22.00
CA ARG A 556 -48.98 2.92 21.80
C ARG A 556 -49.60 2.90 20.43
N SER A 557 -50.89 3.25 20.37
CA SER A 557 -51.63 3.37 19.12
C SER A 557 -52.37 4.70 19.06
N TRP A 558 -52.49 5.27 17.86
CA TRP A 558 -53.21 6.54 17.61
C TRP A 558 -53.72 6.59 16.17
N TRP A 559 -54.66 7.47 15.93
CA TRP A 559 -55.17 7.75 14.59
C TRP A 559 -54.52 8.99 14.00
N ARG A 560 -54.18 8.94 12.72
CA ARG A 560 -53.77 10.09 11.93
C ARG A 560 -54.55 10.10 10.65
N GLY A 561 -55.65 10.92 10.61
CA GLY A 561 -56.64 10.79 9.58
C GLY A 561 -57.21 9.38 9.55
N PRO A 562 -57.36 8.74 8.37
CA PRO A 562 -57.95 7.41 8.24
C PRO A 562 -56.99 6.26 8.63
N VAL A 563 -55.73 6.54 9.00
CA VAL A 563 -54.73 5.51 9.27
C VAL A 563 -54.51 5.34 10.77
N ARG A 564 -54.74 4.14 11.30
CA ARG A 564 -54.36 3.77 12.64
C ARG A 564 -52.88 3.33 12.66
N SER A 565 -52.03 4.06 13.34
CA SER A 565 -50.66 3.71 13.60
C SER A 565 -50.55 3.00 14.93
N SER A 566 -49.77 1.91 14.98
CA SER A 566 -49.41 1.20 16.20
C SER A 566 -47.91 0.99 16.24
N VAL A 567 -47.31 1.36 17.37
CA VAL A 567 -45.88 1.22 17.58
C VAL A 567 -45.66 0.44 18.86
N ARG A 568 -44.88 -0.63 18.76
CA ARG A 568 -44.51 -1.50 19.89
C ARG A 568 -43.00 -1.58 20.01
N PRO A 569 -42.39 -0.77 20.90
CA PRO A 569 -41.01 -0.97 21.29
C PRO A 569 -40.88 -2.27 22.09
N TYR A 570 -39.77 -2.97 22.01
CA TYR A 570 -39.50 -4.18 22.80
C TYR A 570 -37.99 -4.45 22.90
N ALA A 571 -37.61 -5.14 23.96
CA ALA A 571 -36.29 -5.75 24.10
C ALA A 571 -36.26 -7.09 23.35
N THR A 572 -35.22 -7.34 22.55
CA THR A 572 -35.07 -8.62 21.86
C THR A 572 -34.75 -9.74 22.85
N ALA A 573 -35.29 -10.95 22.61
CA ALA A 573 -35.00 -12.12 23.44
C ALA A 573 -33.49 -12.43 23.44
N GLY A 574 -32.94 -12.78 24.57
CA GLY A 574 -31.57 -13.19 24.81
C GLY A 574 -30.57 -12.05 24.96
N LYS A 575 -30.57 -11.02 24.10
CA LYS A 575 -29.57 -9.93 24.13
C LYS A 575 -30.11 -8.58 24.59
N GLY A 576 -31.38 -8.46 24.94
CA GLY A 576 -31.96 -7.23 25.49
C GLY A 576 -31.78 -6.01 24.59
N ARG A 577 -31.86 -6.13 23.27
CA ARG A 577 -31.61 -5.01 22.33
C ARG A 577 -32.88 -4.31 21.94
N LEU A 578 -32.86 -2.97 21.87
CA LEU A 578 -34.03 -2.18 21.48
C LEU A 578 -34.40 -2.42 20.02
N SER A 579 -35.64 -2.85 19.84
CA SER A 579 -36.29 -2.92 18.52
C SER A 579 -37.70 -2.36 18.64
N THR A 580 -38.30 -1.96 17.51
CA THR A 580 -39.69 -1.51 17.47
C THR A 580 -40.42 -2.08 16.27
N VAL A 581 -41.66 -2.49 16.47
CA VAL A 581 -42.58 -2.88 15.39
C VAL A 581 -43.50 -1.73 15.09
N VAL A 582 -43.53 -1.28 13.85
CA VAL A 582 -44.45 -0.26 13.36
C VAL A 582 -45.51 -0.91 12.46
N ARG A 583 -46.78 -0.71 12.78
CA ARG A 583 -47.92 -1.18 11.96
C ARG A 583 -48.78 0.00 11.60
N LYS A 584 -49.24 0.02 10.35
CA LYS A 584 -50.20 1.01 9.84
C LYS A 584 -51.37 0.25 9.26
N ILE A 585 -52.58 0.54 9.76
CA ILE A 585 -53.82 -0.14 9.35
C ILE A 585 -54.73 0.91 8.74
N THR A 586 -55.07 0.75 7.48
CA THR A 586 -56.06 1.59 6.80
C THR A 586 -57.47 1.01 7.01
N PRO A 587 -58.54 1.81 6.90
CA PRO A 587 -59.93 1.33 7.01
C PRO A 587 -60.22 0.16 6.08
N ARG A 588 -59.72 0.19 4.84
CA ARG A 588 -59.89 -0.91 3.87
C ARG A 588 -59.23 -2.22 4.34
N ALA A 589 -58.11 -2.15 5.04
CA ALA A 589 -57.44 -3.34 5.62
C ALA A 589 -58.20 -3.86 6.86
N LEU A 590 -58.86 -2.99 7.62
CA LEU A 590 -59.68 -3.36 8.76
C LEU A 590 -60.92 -4.13 8.32
N VAL A 591 -61.60 -3.63 7.30
CA VAL A 591 -62.79 -4.27 6.70
C VAL A 591 -62.44 -5.66 6.13
N ARG A 592 -61.33 -5.80 5.40
CA ARG A 592 -60.84 -7.11 4.92
C ARG A 592 -60.50 -8.10 6.01
N ARG A 593 -60.07 -7.61 7.16
CA ARG A 593 -59.76 -8.46 8.32
C ARG A 593 -60.99 -8.93 9.08
N LEU A 594 -62.05 -8.11 9.11
CA LEU A 594 -63.36 -8.46 9.66
C LEU A 594 -64.09 -9.50 8.80
N ILE A 595 -64.04 -9.33 7.47
CA ILE A 595 -64.62 -10.27 6.50
C ILE A 595 -63.89 -11.64 6.49
N ARG A 596 -62.65 -11.72 6.85
CA ARG A 596 -61.90 -13.01 6.95
C ARG A 596 -62.04 -13.72 8.29
N ARG A 597 -62.69 -13.15 9.30
CA ARG A 597 -62.94 -13.73 10.63
C ARG A 597 -64.44 -14.07 10.88
N GLY A 598 -65.35 -13.73 10.00
CA GLY A 598 -66.68 -14.27 9.86
C GLY A 598 -66.68 -15.29 8.69
#